data_f02d61b954733a545ea6005ea927e874
#
_entry.id   f02d61b954733a545ea6005ea927e874
#
_cell.length_a   1.000
_cell.length_b   1.000
_cell.length_c   1.000
_cell.angle_alpha   90.00
_cell.angle_beta   90.00
_cell.angle_gamma   90.00
#
_symmetry.space_group_name_H-M   'P 1'
#
loop_
_entity.id
_entity.type
_entity.pdbx_description
1 polymer ?
#
loop_
_entity_poly.entity_id
_entity_poly.type
_entity_poly.pdbx_seq_one_letter_code
_entity_poly.pdbx_strand_id
1 'polypeptide(L)'
;MNLVPTAEISNIMYNVFMSRKAPMIELTSEEQSAIENWSRSGKTEQRLAFRSKIILAASEGKENKSIAEDIDTTASTVGKWRHRFAESRINGLSDGSRSGVIPKYDDSALEKRILETLDKPVPYGYATWTGPLLAKDIGDVSEHKVWRILRQLNISLTRRHSWCVSTDPEFVPKAASIVGLYLNPPENAVVLSIDEKPAIQALERAQGWLRLPSGKAFRGFNHEYKRHGTTTLFASLEVATGLVKTGHYNHRKRREFLDFMNDVINGYDDKEIYVILDNLNTHKPKHDRWLQRHKDVHFFYTPTHASWLNQVEIWFSILWRQALRGRSFTSYFQIRQAIDAFTEVHNENAAPFEWKAKEVHQSTMKDKYKDLCK
;
A
#
# COMPACT_ATOMS: atom_id res chain seq x y z
N MET A 1 -10.16 -46.43 53.91
CA MET A 1 -8.87 -45.83 54.33
C MET A 1 -7.77 -46.79 53.91
N ASN A 2 -7.21 -46.63 52.74
CA ASN A 2 -6.11 -47.45 52.25
C ASN A 2 -4.82 -46.68 52.53
N LEU A 3 -4.06 -47.21 53.48
CA LEU A 3 -2.72 -46.75 53.82
C LEU A 3 -1.75 -47.12 52.67
N VAL A 4 -1.14 -46.15 52.05
CA VAL A 4 -0.05 -46.32 51.05
C VAL A 4 1.17 -46.83 51.79
N PRO A 5 1.87 -47.87 51.29
CA PRO A 5 3.01 -48.45 51.97
C PRO A 5 4.17 -47.44 52.10
N THR A 6 4.73 -47.34 53.29
CA THR A 6 5.84 -46.44 53.64
C THR A 6 7.15 -46.66 52.84
N ALA A 7 7.25 -47.72 52.07
CA ALA A 7 8.37 -48.01 51.19
C ALA A 7 8.45 -47.14 49.92
N GLU A 8 7.31 -46.65 49.40
CA GLU A 8 7.30 -45.79 48.21
C GLU A 8 7.71 -44.35 48.52
N ILE A 9 7.41 -43.88 49.73
CA ILE A 9 7.80 -42.52 50.16
C ILE A 9 9.33 -42.43 50.38
N SER A 10 9.95 -43.48 50.85
CA SER A 10 11.43 -43.58 50.98
C SER A 10 12.14 -43.47 49.61
N ASN A 11 11.62 -44.12 48.57
CA ASN A 11 12.21 -44.11 47.26
C ASN A 11 12.06 -42.74 46.52
N ILE A 12 10.96 -42.02 46.79
CA ILE A 12 10.77 -40.67 46.22
C ILE A 12 11.69 -39.66 46.93
N MET A 13 11.90 -39.78 48.24
CA MET A 13 12.83 -38.89 48.98
C MET A 13 14.29 -39.20 48.67
N TYR A 14 14.67 -40.46 48.41
CA TYR A 14 16.05 -40.82 48.02
C TYR A 14 16.46 -40.27 46.65
N ASN A 15 15.54 -40.13 45.72
CA ASN A 15 15.81 -39.55 44.40
C ASN A 15 15.95 -38.02 44.41
N VAL A 16 15.56 -37.31 45.46
CA VAL A 16 15.65 -35.84 45.56
C VAL A 16 17.02 -35.39 46.13
N PHE A 17 17.77 -36.28 46.80
CA PHE A 17 19.07 -35.94 47.45
C PHE A 17 20.31 -36.50 46.76
N MET A 18 20.19 -37.29 45.68
CA MET A 18 21.36 -37.66 44.89
C MET A 18 21.75 -36.47 44.04
N SER A 19 22.87 -35.80 44.32
CA SER A 19 23.47 -34.81 43.43
C SER A 19 23.73 -35.50 42.09
N ARG A 20 22.91 -35.21 41.08
CA ARG A 20 23.07 -35.74 39.72
C ARG A 20 24.44 -35.34 39.22
N LYS A 21 25.34 -36.33 39.02
CA LYS A 21 26.62 -36.07 38.35
C LYS A 21 26.35 -35.35 37.04
N ALA A 22 27.10 -34.29 36.79
CA ALA A 22 26.96 -33.54 35.54
C ALA A 22 27.24 -34.48 34.36
N PRO A 23 26.48 -34.41 33.25
CA PRO A 23 26.71 -35.27 32.09
C PRO A 23 28.13 -35.06 31.56
N MET A 24 28.82 -36.16 31.27
CA MET A 24 30.11 -36.12 30.59
C MET A 24 29.90 -35.65 29.17
N ILE A 25 30.73 -34.73 28.69
CA ILE A 25 30.61 -34.17 27.34
C ILE A 25 31.78 -34.68 26.52
N GLU A 26 31.47 -35.47 25.51
CA GLU A 26 32.43 -35.90 24.48
C GLU A 26 32.04 -35.17 23.18
N LEU A 27 33.02 -34.54 22.53
CA LEU A 27 32.83 -33.78 21.29
C LEU A 27 33.33 -34.62 20.11
N THR A 28 32.58 -34.59 19.01
CA THR A 28 33.11 -35.05 17.71
C THR A 28 34.12 -34.02 17.18
N SER A 29 34.98 -34.41 16.24
CA SER A 29 35.97 -33.51 15.64
C SER A 29 35.33 -32.30 14.98
N GLU A 30 34.12 -32.48 14.37
CA GLU A 30 33.35 -31.40 13.74
C GLU A 30 32.78 -30.44 14.79
N GLU A 31 32.19 -30.98 15.86
CA GLU A 31 31.66 -30.20 16.96
C GLU A 31 32.72 -29.39 17.67
N GLN A 32 33.87 -30.01 17.92
CA GLN A 32 35.02 -29.35 18.55
C GLN A 32 35.47 -28.15 17.70
N SER A 33 35.66 -28.35 16.40
CA SER A 33 36.06 -27.27 15.48
C SER A 33 35.04 -26.12 15.43
N ALA A 34 33.75 -26.45 15.39
CA ALA A 34 32.68 -25.45 15.38
C ALA A 34 32.63 -24.65 16.69
N ILE A 35 32.67 -25.33 17.82
CA ILE A 35 32.58 -24.71 19.16
C ILE A 35 33.83 -23.88 19.48
N GLU A 36 35.01 -24.33 19.09
CA GLU A 36 36.25 -23.55 19.21
C GLU A 36 36.20 -22.28 18.38
N ASN A 37 35.73 -22.39 17.14
CA ASN A 37 35.55 -21.22 16.27
C ASN A 37 34.57 -20.20 16.90
N TRP A 38 33.42 -20.66 17.41
CA TRP A 38 32.46 -19.79 18.08
C TRP A 38 32.98 -19.14 19.34
N SER A 39 33.83 -19.83 20.09
CA SER A 39 34.40 -19.31 21.33
C SER A 39 35.44 -18.21 21.11
N ARG A 40 36.11 -18.19 19.94
CA ARG A 40 37.24 -17.29 19.62
C ARG A 40 36.85 -16.17 18.67
N SER A 41 35.81 -16.38 17.81
CA SER A 41 35.44 -15.43 16.78
C SER A 41 34.73 -14.20 17.34
N GLY A 42 35.24 -13.01 17.05
CA GLY A 42 34.61 -11.74 17.41
C GLY A 42 33.32 -11.45 16.67
N LYS A 43 32.95 -12.25 15.65
CA LYS A 43 31.69 -12.14 14.90
C LYS A 43 30.59 -13.04 15.45
N THR A 44 30.91 -13.93 16.36
CA THR A 44 29.93 -14.82 17.01
C THR A 44 29.08 -14.05 18.02
N GLU A 45 27.78 -14.31 18.06
CA GLU A 45 26.90 -13.75 19.10
C GLU A 45 27.47 -14.06 20.50
N GLN A 46 27.57 -13.05 21.36
CA GLN A 46 28.15 -13.19 22.70
C GLN A 46 27.55 -14.36 23.51
N ARG A 47 26.25 -14.61 23.35
CA ARG A 47 25.54 -15.70 24.01
C ARG A 47 26.04 -17.08 23.56
N LEU A 48 26.26 -17.22 22.24
CA LEU A 48 26.75 -18.48 21.67
C LEU A 48 28.22 -18.69 22.03
N ALA A 49 29.04 -17.65 21.96
CA ALA A 49 30.43 -17.68 22.39
C ALA A 49 30.59 -18.08 23.88
N PHE A 50 29.73 -17.51 24.74
CA PHE A 50 29.68 -17.85 26.17
C PHE A 50 29.33 -19.33 26.40
N ARG A 51 28.28 -19.83 25.71
CA ARG A 51 27.86 -21.24 25.81
C ARG A 51 28.91 -22.18 25.25
N SER A 52 29.59 -21.81 24.19
CA SER A 52 30.69 -22.56 23.60
C SER A 52 31.86 -22.74 24.57
N LYS A 53 32.23 -21.69 25.32
CA LYS A 53 33.26 -21.77 26.37
C LYS A 53 32.88 -22.76 27.48
N ILE A 54 31.60 -22.79 27.89
CA ILE A 54 31.11 -23.74 28.88
C ILE A 54 31.29 -25.18 28.39
N ILE A 55 30.94 -25.46 27.14
CA ILE A 55 30.97 -26.80 26.57
C ILE A 55 32.43 -27.28 26.37
N LEU A 56 33.33 -26.40 25.91
CA LEU A 56 34.76 -26.71 25.80
C LEU A 56 35.36 -27.09 27.15
N ALA A 57 35.14 -26.26 28.17
CA ALA A 57 35.65 -26.57 29.52
C ALA A 57 35.02 -27.86 30.11
N ALA A 58 33.77 -28.14 29.77
CA ALA A 58 33.08 -29.36 30.17
C ALA A 58 33.61 -30.62 29.45
N SER A 59 34.07 -30.51 28.20
CA SER A 59 34.68 -31.61 27.45
C SER A 59 36.11 -31.94 27.97
N GLU A 60 36.78 -30.96 28.58
CA GLU A 60 38.06 -31.14 29.29
C GLU A 60 37.88 -31.85 30.65
N GLY A 61 36.66 -32.21 31.05
CA GLY A 61 36.39 -32.91 32.30
C GLY A 61 36.24 -31.99 33.51
N LYS A 62 36.23 -30.66 33.34
CA LYS A 62 36.07 -29.72 34.46
C LYS A 62 34.72 -29.83 35.14
N GLU A 63 34.70 -29.63 36.45
CA GLU A 63 33.45 -29.58 37.24
C GLU A 63 32.66 -28.29 37.01
N ASN A 64 31.35 -28.35 37.16
CA ASN A 64 30.45 -27.19 36.95
C ASN A 64 30.83 -25.99 37.84
N LYS A 65 31.35 -26.23 39.05
CA LYS A 65 31.78 -25.16 39.96
C LYS A 65 33.02 -24.44 39.43
N SER A 66 34.03 -25.19 39.00
CA SER A 66 35.25 -24.63 38.43
C SER A 66 34.97 -23.86 37.13
N ILE A 67 34.14 -24.42 36.25
CA ILE A 67 33.75 -23.72 35.03
C ILE A 67 33.00 -22.42 35.36
N ALA A 68 32.15 -22.44 36.36
CA ALA A 68 31.38 -21.23 36.77
C ALA A 68 32.30 -20.12 37.29
N GLU A 69 33.34 -20.47 38.03
CA GLU A 69 34.37 -19.54 38.51
C GLU A 69 35.23 -18.99 37.36
N ASP A 70 35.65 -19.87 36.43
CA ASP A 70 36.50 -19.49 35.27
C ASP A 70 35.81 -18.50 34.31
N ILE A 71 34.48 -18.57 34.20
CA ILE A 71 33.69 -17.83 33.18
C ILE A 71 32.78 -16.74 33.82
N ASP A 72 32.89 -16.54 35.12
CA ASP A 72 32.06 -15.59 35.91
C ASP A 72 30.54 -15.84 35.73
N THR A 73 30.11 -17.04 36.13
CA THR A 73 28.69 -17.45 36.04
C THR A 73 28.31 -18.36 37.22
N THR A 74 27.10 -18.93 37.18
CA THR A 74 26.65 -19.84 38.22
C THR A 74 26.79 -21.31 37.80
N ALA A 75 27.09 -22.21 38.74
CA ALA A 75 27.14 -23.64 38.50
C ALA A 75 25.81 -24.20 37.92
N SER A 76 24.67 -23.57 38.26
CA SER A 76 23.37 -23.90 37.70
C SER A 76 23.28 -23.56 36.19
N THR A 77 23.84 -22.41 35.77
CA THR A 77 23.90 -22.01 34.35
C THR A 77 24.78 -22.97 33.56
N VAL A 78 25.94 -23.35 34.12
CA VAL A 78 26.81 -24.34 33.49
C VAL A 78 26.10 -25.70 33.36
N GLY A 79 25.47 -26.18 34.42
CA GLY A 79 24.69 -27.42 34.40
C GLY A 79 23.58 -27.43 33.38
N LYS A 80 22.85 -26.31 33.25
CA LYS A 80 21.80 -26.12 32.23
C LYS A 80 22.34 -26.31 30.82
N TRP A 81 23.45 -25.65 30.46
CA TRP A 81 23.98 -25.70 29.09
C TRP A 81 24.65 -27.05 28.79
N ARG A 82 25.31 -27.68 29.77
CA ARG A 82 25.81 -29.07 29.65
C ARG A 82 24.67 -30.03 29.34
N HIS A 83 23.57 -29.95 30.08
CA HIS A 83 22.44 -30.84 29.90
C HIS A 83 21.79 -30.64 28.52
N ARG A 84 21.55 -29.39 28.09
CA ARG A 84 21.01 -29.09 26.77
C ARG A 84 21.93 -29.56 25.63
N PHE A 85 23.24 -29.45 25.80
CA PHE A 85 24.17 -29.96 24.82
C PHE A 85 24.20 -31.51 24.81
N ALA A 86 24.15 -32.16 25.95
CA ALA A 86 24.05 -33.61 26.03
C ALA A 86 22.80 -34.16 25.35
N GLU A 87 21.65 -33.45 25.45
CA GLU A 87 20.37 -33.85 24.85
C GLU A 87 20.29 -33.50 23.35
N SER A 88 20.73 -32.33 22.96
CA SER A 88 20.45 -31.77 21.65
C SER A 88 21.69 -31.31 20.87
N ARG A 89 22.87 -31.66 21.37
CA ARG A 89 24.16 -31.35 20.75
C ARG A 89 24.29 -29.85 20.45
N ILE A 90 24.85 -29.48 19.30
CA ILE A 90 25.02 -28.09 18.86
C ILE A 90 23.70 -27.31 18.86
N ASN A 91 22.59 -27.94 18.45
CA ASN A 91 21.26 -27.28 18.43
C ASN A 91 20.81 -26.90 19.87
N GLY A 92 21.27 -27.62 20.90
CA GLY A 92 21.01 -27.29 22.28
C GLY A 92 21.58 -25.96 22.75
N LEU A 93 22.58 -25.41 22.05
CA LEU A 93 23.20 -24.13 22.36
C LEU A 93 22.40 -22.93 21.79
N SER A 94 21.46 -23.17 20.92
CA SER A 94 20.56 -22.10 20.39
C SER A 94 19.51 -21.71 21.42
N ASP A 95 19.06 -20.46 21.37
CA ASP A 95 17.89 -20.03 22.16
C ASP A 95 16.63 -20.72 21.61
N GLY A 96 15.90 -21.41 22.45
CA GLY A 96 14.57 -21.91 22.10
C GLY A 96 13.62 -20.77 21.82
N SER A 97 12.60 -21.02 21.00
CA SER A 97 11.49 -20.07 20.81
C SER A 97 10.89 -19.76 22.19
N ARG A 98 10.84 -18.47 22.52
CA ARG A 98 10.17 -18.04 23.74
C ARG A 98 8.69 -18.29 23.58
N SER A 99 8.08 -19.03 24.50
CA SER A 99 6.62 -19.09 24.62
C SER A 99 6.14 -17.68 24.96
N GLY A 100 5.64 -16.93 23.96
CA GLY A 100 5.05 -15.63 24.19
C GLY A 100 3.83 -15.73 25.11
N VAL A 101 3.34 -14.58 25.59
CA VAL A 101 2.06 -14.52 26.31
C VAL A 101 0.97 -15.11 25.41
N ILE A 102 0.18 -16.04 25.93
CA ILE A 102 -0.99 -16.58 25.22
C ILE A 102 -1.86 -15.39 24.75
N PRO A 103 -2.14 -15.28 23.44
CA PRO A 103 -2.96 -14.18 22.93
C PRO A 103 -4.30 -14.13 23.66
N LYS A 104 -4.65 -12.99 24.23
CA LYS A 104 -5.95 -12.79 24.93
C LYS A 104 -7.14 -12.96 23.98
N TYR A 105 -6.93 -12.76 22.69
CA TYR A 105 -7.97 -12.80 21.66
C TYR A 105 -7.55 -13.71 20.52
N ASP A 106 -8.47 -14.46 19.99
CA ASP A 106 -8.35 -15.06 18.66
C ASP A 106 -8.50 -13.93 17.63
N ASP A 107 -7.44 -13.67 16.87
CA ASP A 107 -7.40 -12.58 15.89
C ASP A 107 -8.44 -12.80 14.78
N SER A 108 -8.70 -14.03 14.39
CA SER A 108 -9.69 -14.40 13.35
C SER A 108 -11.13 -14.12 13.82
N ALA A 109 -11.46 -14.52 15.07
CA ALA A 109 -12.76 -14.23 15.65
C ALA A 109 -12.98 -12.72 15.84
N LEU A 110 -11.93 -11.99 16.25
CA LEU A 110 -12.00 -10.54 16.43
C LEU A 110 -12.12 -9.79 15.10
N GLU A 111 -11.45 -10.25 14.06
CA GLU A 111 -11.58 -9.73 12.70
C GLU A 111 -13.03 -9.79 12.23
N LYS A 112 -13.68 -10.95 12.38
CA LYS A 112 -15.09 -11.14 12.03
C LYS A 112 -15.99 -10.17 12.80
N ARG A 113 -15.79 -10.00 14.13
CA ARG A 113 -16.56 -9.06 14.96
C ARG A 113 -16.38 -7.62 14.52
N ILE A 114 -15.16 -7.20 14.16
CA ILE A 114 -14.87 -5.86 13.64
C ILE A 114 -15.62 -5.63 12.32
N LEU A 115 -15.56 -6.58 11.39
CA LEU A 115 -16.25 -6.47 10.10
C LEU A 115 -17.77 -6.41 10.27
N GLU A 116 -18.34 -7.22 11.14
CA GLU A 116 -19.77 -7.20 11.48
C GLU A 116 -20.19 -5.87 12.11
N THR A 117 -19.34 -5.30 12.97
CA THR A 117 -19.61 -3.98 13.59
C THR A 117 -19.52 -2.86 12.54
N LEU A 118 -18.57 -2.90 11.62
CA LEU A 118 -18.47 -1.94 10.53
C LEU A 118 -19.70 -1.94 9.60
N ASP A 119 -20.40 -3.06 9.51
CA ASP A 119 -21.64 -3.18 8.73
C ASP A 119 -22.87 -2.60 9.44
N LYS A 120 -22.79 -2.34 10.76
CA LYS A 120 -23.87 -1.70 11.51
C LYS A 120 -23.97 -0.21 11.19
N PRO A 121 -25.14 0.41 11.37
CA PRO A 121 -25.26 1.86 11.36
C PRO A 121 -24.29 2.50 12.35
N VAL A 122 -23.71 3.62 11.99
CA VAL A 122 -22.83 4.38 12.87
C VAL A 122 -23.67 4.93 14.04
N PRO A 123 -23.16 4.97 15.28
CA PRO A 123 -23.89 5.51 16.43
C PRO A 123 -24.40 6.92 16.20
N TYR A 124 -25.53 7.25 16.81
CA TYR A 124 -26.14 8.56 16.70
C TYR A 124 -25.13 9.69 17.01
N GLY A 125 -25.13 10.73 16.19
CA GLY A 125 -24.22 11.87 16.30
C GLY A 125 -22.87 11.69 15.61
N TYR A 126 -22.60 10.54 15.03
CA TYR A 126 -21.36 10.27 14.27
C TYR A 126 -21.64 9.99 12.78
N ALA A 127 -20.75 10.44 11.91
CA ALA A 127 -20.86 10.22 10.47
C ALA A 127 -20.05 9.00 9.99
N THR A 128 -19.10 8.51 10.80
CA THR A 128 -18.20 7.40 10.43
C THR A 128 -17.79 6.63 11.68
N TRP A 129 -17.50 5.35 11.50
CA TRP A 129 -16.82 4.56 12.52
C TRP A 129 -15.40 5.08 12.75
N THR A 130 -14.97 5.05 14.00
CA THR A 130 -13.59 5.33 14.44
C THR A 130 -13.07 4.17 15.27
N GLY A 131 -11.75 4.05 15.44
CA GLY A 131 -11.16 2.99 16.27
C GLY A 131 -11.74 2.96 17.70
N PRO A 132 -11.84 4.12 18.41
CA PRO A 132 -12.49 4.20 19.70
C PRO A 132 -13.96 3.75 19.72
N LEU A 133 -14.75 4.15 18.72
CA LEU A 133 -16.15 3.76 18.61
C LEU A 133 -16.31 2.25 18.39
N LEU A 134 -15.47 1.66 17.53
CA LEU A 134 -15.44 0.21 17.31
C LEU A 134 -15.07 -0.54 18.59
N ALA A 135 -14.01 -0.09 19.29
CA ALA A 135 -13.60 -0.69 20.55
C ALA A 135 -14.71 -0.63 21.60
N LYS A 136 -15.42 0.49 21.67
CA LYS A 136 -16.55 0.69 22.59
C LYS A 136 -17.75 -0.22 22.24
N ASP A 137 -18.11 -0.34 20.97
CA ASP A 137 -19.23 -1.19 20.52
C ASP A 137 -18.94 -2.69 20.73
N ILE A 138 -17.70 -3.09 20.47
CA ILE A 138 -17.24 -4.47 20.68
C ILE A 138 -17.12 -4.80 22.18
N GLY A 139 -16.70 -3.84 23.02
CA GLY A 139 -16.75 -3.86 24.49
C GLY A 139 -15.52 -4.45 25.17
N ASP A 140 -14.96 -5.54 24.70
CA ASP A 140 -13.87 -6.31 25.37
C ASP A 140 -12.50 -6.12 24.71
N VAL A 141 -12.36 -5.24 23.74
CA VAL A 141 -11.14 -5.02 22.95
C VAL A 141 -10.59 -3.61 23.12
N SER A 142 -9.26 -3.48 23.17
CA SER A 142 -8.63 -2.17 23.20
C SER A 142 -8.61 -1.52 21.81
N GLU A 143 -8.63 -0.17 21.76
CA GLU A 143 -8.51 0.62 20.53
C GLU A 143 -7.24 0.24 19.74
N HIS A 144 -6.13 0.05 20.45
CA HIS A 144 -4.85 -0.35 19.82
C HIS A 144 -4.96 -1.68 19.09
N LYS A 145 -5.69 -2.65 19.66
CA LYS A 145 -5.92 -3.95 19.03
C LYS A 145 -6.81 -3.81 17.81
N VAL A 146 -7.89 -2.99 17.88
CA VAL A 146 -8.75 -2.68 16.73
C VAL A 146 -7.94 -2.08 15.59
N TRP A 147 -7.09 -1.06 15.88
CA TRP A 147 -6.24 -0.45 14.85
C TRP A 147 -5.22 -1.43 14.26
N ARG A 148 -4.73 -2.40 15.03
CA ARG A 148 -3.83 -3.44 14.52
C ARG A 148 -4.55 -4.32 13.51
N ILE A 149 -5.75 -4.80 13.82
CA ILE A 149 -6.56 -5.63 12.91
C ILE A 149 -6.95 -4.85 11.65
N LEU A 150 -7.43 -3.61 11.79
CA LEU A 150 -7.77 -2.77 10.63
C LEU A 150 -6.59 -2.59 9.67
N ARG A 151 -5.37 -2.42 10.21
CA ARG A 151 -4.15 -2.33 9.39
C ARG A 151 -3.82 -3.65 8.68
N GLN A 152 -3.98 -4.79 9.36
CA GLN A 152 -3.78 -6.12 8.76
C GLN A 152 -4.76 -6.36 7.60
N LEU A 153 -6.00 -5.89 7.74
CA LEU A 153 -7.04 -5.97 6.71
C LEU A 153 -6.94 -4.88 5.63
N ASN A 154 -5.97 -3.97 5.71
CA ASN A 154 -5.87 -2.78 4.84
C ASN A 154 -7.15 -1.91 4.87
N ILE A 155 -7.91 -1.92 5.96
CA ILE A 155 -9.11 -1.10 6.13
C ILE A 155 -8.71 0.27 6.68
N SER A 156 -9.06 1.33 5.95
CA SER A 156 -8.93 2.71 6.39
C SER A 156 -10.30 3.31 6.68
N LEU A 157 -10.58 3.66 7.93
CA LEU A 157 -11.85 4.27 8.33
C LEU A 157 -12.01 5.70 7.82
N THR A 158 -10.91 6.39 7.51
CA THR A 158 -10.89 7.77 7.03
C THR A 158 -10.84 7.89 5.52
N ARG A 159 -10.32 6.87 4.82
CA ARG A 159 -10.29 6.84 3.36
C ARG A 159 -11.62 6.34 2.82
N ARG A 160 -12.37 7.25 2.21
CA ARG A 160 -13.53 6.90 1.41
C ARG A 160 -13.06 6.71 -0.02
N HIS A 161 -13.19 5.51 -0.56
CA HIS A 161 -13.08 5.27 -1.99
C HIS A 161 -14.48 5.36 -2.57
N SER A 162 -14.68 6.30 -3.49
CA SER A 162 -15.86 6.26 -4.34
C SER A 162 -15.67 5.10 -5.33
N TRP A 163 -16.66 4.28 -5.46
CA TRP A 163 -16.76 3.27 -6.51
C TRP A 163 -18.09 3.47 -7.22
N CYS A 164 -18.11 3.24 -8.50
CA CYS A 164 -19.32 3.27 -9.29
C CYS A 164 -19.34 2.03 -10.17
N VAL A 165 -20.44 1.34 -10.16
CA VAL A 165 -20.68 0.25 -11.11
C VAL A 165 -21.38 0.88 -12.32
N SER A 166 -20.85 0.61 -13.49
CA SER A 166 -21.47 1.09 -14.73
C SER A 166 -22.84 0.45 -14.89
N THR A 167 -23.85 1.28 -15.17
CA THR A 167 -25.20 0.83 -15.55
C THR A 167 -25.37 0.74 -17.06
N ASP A 168 -24.30 0.90 -17.82
CA ASP A 168 -24.32 0.82 -19.28
C ASP A 168 -24.51 -0.64 -19.71
N PRO A 169 -25.61 -1.00 -20.39
CA PRO A 169 -25.84 -2.38 -20.86
C PRO A 169 -24.78 -2.84 -21.88
N GLU A 170 -24.15 -1.89 -22.57
CA GLU A 170 -23.07 -2.14 -23.53
C GLU A 170 -21.67 -1.98 -22.91
N PHE A 171 -21.56 -2.07 -21.58
CA PHE A 171 -20.27 -1.86 -20.89
C PHE A 171 -19.17 -2.76 -21.44
N VAL A 172 -19.42 -4.05 -21.53
CA VAL A 172 -18.42 -5.05 -21.94
C VAL A 172 -17.91 -4.79 -23.37
N PRO A 173 -18.78 -4.67 -24.38
CA PRO A 173 -18.30 -4.41 -25.75
C PRO A 173 -17.58 -3.06 -25.89
N LYS A 174 -18.06 -1.98 -25.26
CA LYS A 174 -17.39 -0.68 -25.29
C LYS A 174 -16.03 -0.72 -24.60
N ALA A 175 -15.96 -1.30 -23.40
CA ALA A 175 -14.70 -1.45 -22.67
C ALA A 175 -13.70 -2.31 -23.45
N ALA A 176 -14.15 -3.42 -24.04
CA ALA A 176 -13.30 -4.31 -24.85
C ALA A 176 -12.75 -3.59 -26.07
N SER A 177 -13.57 -2.79 -26.77
CA SER A 177 -13.13 -1.98 -27.92
C SER A 177 -12.03 -0.98 -27.51
N ILE A 178 -12.21 -0.26 -26.42
CA ILE A 178 -11.22 0.71 -25.92
C ILE A 178 -9.93 0.00 -25.49
N VAL A 179 -10.03 -1.07 -24.71
CA VAL A 179 -8.85 -1.85 -24.30
C VAL A 179 -8.14 -2.45 -25.51
N GLY A 180 -8.90 -2.90 -26.51
CA GLY A 180 -8.36 -3.37 -27.79
C GLY A 180 -7.52 -2.30 -28.48
N LEU A 181 -7.99 -1.06 -28.56
CA LEU A 181 -7.24 0.07 -29.11
C LEU A 181 -5.95 0.37 -28.34
N TYR A 182 -5.95 0.19 -27.03
CA TYR A 182 -4.76 0.40 -26.21
C TYR A 182 -3.70 -0.69 -26.38
N LEU A 183 -4.13 -1.95 -26.52
CA LEU A 183 -3.23 -3.09 -26.58
C LEU A 183 -2.75 -3.39 -28.01
N ASN A 184 -3.63 -3.22 -28.99
CA ASN A 184 -3.37 -3.56 -30.39
C ASN A 184 -4.00 -2.48 -31.30
N PRO A 185 -3.40 -1.29 -31.40
CA PRO A 185 -3.89 -0.25 -32.31
C PRO A 185 -3.81 -0.76 -33.75
N PRO A 186 -4.75 -0.37 -34.64
CA PRO A 186 -4.67 -0.69 -36.05
C PRO A 186 -3.39 -0.16 -36.70
N GLU A 187 -2.94 -0.81 -37.76
CA GLU A 187 -1.81 -0.32 -38.55
C GLU A 187 -2.15 1.04 -39.17
N ASN A 188 -1.16 1.92 -39.27
CA ASN A 188 -1.31 3.31 -39.76
C ASN A 188 -2.34 4.14 -39.01
N ALA A 189 -2.56 3.85 -37.74
CA ALA A 189 -3.52 4.57 -36.89
C ALA A 189 -2.84 5.28 -35.72
N VAL A 190 -3.46 6.35 -35.27
CA VAL A 190 -3.12 7.04 -34.01
C VAL A 190 -4.28 6.91 -33.04
N VAL A 191 -3.99 6.49 -31.81
CA VAL A 191 -4.98 6.40 -30.75
C VAL A 191 -4.78 7.57 -29.79
N LEU A 192 -5.80 8.42 -29.67
CA LEU A 192 -5.82 9.59 -28.81
C LEU A 192 -6.82 9.40 -27.68
N SER A 193 -6.43 9.74 -26.48
CA SER A 193 -7.29 9.81 -25.30
C SER A 193 -7.51 11.30 -24.99
N ILE A 194 -8.74 11.78 -25.13
CA ILE A 194 -9.07 13.21 -25.02
C ILE A 194 -10.11 13.44 -23.93
N ASP A 195 -9.92 14.52 -23.17
CA ASP A 195 -10.86 14.95 -22.14
C ASP A 195 -10.63 16.43 -21.76
N GLU A 196 -11.53 16.98 -20.93
CA GLU A 196 -11.37 18.32 -20.41
C GLU A 196 -11.39 18.38 -18.88
N LYS A 197 -10.59 19.30 -18.35
CA LYS A 197 -10.63 19.70 -16.93
C LYS A 197 -11.20 21.09 -16.81
N PRO A 198 -12.52 21.21 -16.50
CA PRO A 198 -13.18 22.50 -16.44
C PRO A 198 -12.85 23.24 -15.14
N ALA A 199 -13.03 24.56 -15.18
CA ALA A 199 -13.07 25.46 -14.02
C ALA A 199 -11.85 25.33 -13.08
N ILE A 200 -10.64 25.21 -13.65
CA ILE A 200 -9.40 25.27 -12.87
C ILE A 200 -9.29 26.69 -12.28
N GLN A 201 -9.32 26.80 -10.94
CA GLN A 201 -9.39 28.08 -10.25
C GLN A 201 -8.00 28.65 -9.98
N ALA A 202 -7.79 29.93 -10.29
CA ALA A 202 -6.66 30.70 -9.84
C ALA A 202 -6.91 31.18 -8.41
N LEU A 203 -6.25 30.53 -7.47
CA LEU A 203 -6.34 30.84 -6.05
C LEU A 203 -5.01 31.43 -5.56
N GLU A 204 -5.08 32.68 -5.10
CA GLU A 204 -3.96 33.34 -4.40
C GLU A 204 -4.05 33.04 -2.92
N ARG A 205 -2.98 32.45 -2.36
CA ARG A 205 -2.84 32.14 -0.94
C ARG A 205 -1.48 32.55 -0.44
N ALA A 206 -1.44 33.17 0.75
CA ALA A 206 -0.18 33.39 1.44
C ALA A 206 0.45 32.03 1.78
N GLN A 207 1.69 31.85 1.38
CA GLN A 207 2.46 30.61 1.58
C GLN A 207 3.79 30.92 2.27
N GLY A 208 4.26 29.99 3.08
CA GLY A 208 5.53 30.16 3.76
C GLY A 208 5.97 28.91 4.51
N TRP A 209 7.16 28.99 5.08
CA TRP A 209 7.67 28.01 6.01
C TRP A 209 7.25 28.42 7.43
N LEU A 210 6.58 27.51 8.14
CA LEU A 210 6.22 27.68 9.55
C LEU A 210 7.17 26.82 10.39
N ARG A 211 7.81 27.46 11.38
CA ARG A 211 8.67 26.78 12.33
C ARG A 211 7.94 26.62 13.65
N LEU A 212 7.81 25.38 14.09
CA LEU A 212 7.20 25.07 15.39
C LEU A 212 8.22 25.33 16.52
N PRO A 213 7.74 25.57 17.76
CA PRO A 213 8.61 25.66 18.95
C PRO A 213 9.48 24.41 19.16
N SER A 214 9.03 23.26 18.69
CA SER A 214 9.80 21.99 18.69
C SER A 214 10.99 21.96 17.72
N GLY A 215 11.24 23.03 16.94
CA GLY A 215 12.28 23.11 15.93
C GLY A 215 11.89 22.50 14.57
N LYS A 216 10.77 21.78 14.46
CA LYS A 216 10.27 21.24 13.19
C LYS A 216 9.76 22.39 12.31
N ALA A 217 10.12 22.35 11.02
CA ALA A 217 9.60 23.28 10.03
C ALA A 217 8.71 22.52 9.02
N PHE A 218 7.64 23.15 8.57
CA PHE A 218 6.79 22.64 7.50
C PHE A 218 6.33 23.78 6.60
N ARG A 219 6.10 23.46 5.33
CA ARG A 219 5.53 24.40 4.38
C ARG A 219 4.02 24.48 4.62
N GLY A 220 3.53 25.68 4.92
CA GLY A 220 2.11 25.95 5.17
C GLY A 220 1.55 26.98 4.20
N PHE A 221 0.23 27.07 4.15
CA PHE A 221 -0.51 28.10 3.45
C PHE A 221 -1.69 28.56 4.30
N ASN A 222 -2.10 29.82 4.11
CA ASN A 222 -3.28 30.36 4.78
C ASN A 222 -4.56 29.70 4.21
N HIS A 223 -5.55 29.52 5.08
CA HIS A 223 -6.88 29.07 4.65
C HIS A 223 -7.62 30.11 3.82
N GLU A 224 -7.38 31.39 4.06
CA GLU A 224 -7.91 32.48 3.25
C GLU A 224 -7.30 32.49 1.87
N TYR A 225 -8.11 32.79 0.86
CA TYR A 225 -7.68 32.88 -0.52
C TYR A 225 -8.48 33.93 -1.29
N LYS A 226 -7.82 34.51 -2.30
CA LYS A 226 -8.49 35.34 -3.31
C LYS A 226 -8.65 34.53 -4.59
N ARG A 227 -9.79 34.72 -5.27
CA ARG A 227 -10.04 34.08 -6.58
C ARG A 227 -9.73 35.08 -7.69
N HIS A 228 -8.96 34.62 -8.69
CA HIS A 228 -8.52 35.41 -9.84
C HIS A 228 -9.00 34.80 -11.18
N GLY A 229 -10.19 34.22 -11.15
CA GLY A 229 -10.82 33.63 -12.34
C GLY A 229 -10.54 32.13 -12.49
N THR A 230 -11.03 31.61 -13.61
CA THR A 230 -10.94 30.18 -13.95
C THR A 230 -10.49 29.98 -15.38
N THR A 231 -9.93 28.83 -15.69
CA THR A 231 -9.67 28.38 -17.06
C THR A 231 -10.14 26.95 -17.24
N THR A 232 -10.51 26.58 -18.46
CA THR A 232 -10.78 25.21 -18.88
C THR A 232 -9.60 24.70 -19.68
N LEU A 233 -9.14 23.51 -19.38
CA LEU A 233 -8.06 22.83 -20.09
C LEU A 233 -8.64 21.65 -20.87
N PHE A 234 -8.38 21.60 -22.17
CA PHE A 234 -8.51 20.39 -22.96
C PHE A 234 -7.15 19.73 -23.10
N ALA A 235 -7.10 18.43 -23.08
CA ALA A 235 -5.87 17.67 -23.30
C ALA A 235 -6.11 16.45 -24.17
N SER A 236 -5.17 16.19 -25.07
CA SER A 236 -5.10 14.99 -25.90
C SER A 236 -3.80 14.25 -25.56
N LEU A 237 -3.92 13.02 -25.12
CA LEU A 237 -2.82 12.11 -24.88
C LEU A 237 -2.70 11.13 -26.05
N GLU A 238 -1.58 11.11 -26.73
CA GLU A 238 -1.27 10.07 -27.70
C GLU A 238 -0.82 8.80 -26.96
N VAL A 239 -1.58 7.74 -27.10
CA VAL A 239 -1.43 6.52 -26.30
C VAL A 239 -0.10 5.83 -26.54
N ALA A 240 0.36 5.80 -27.79
CA ALA A 240 1.57 5.09 -28.21
C ALA A 240 2.88 5.77 -27.75
N THR A 241 2.88 7.09 -27.62
CA THR A 241 4.08 7.88 -27.30
C THR A 241 4.04 8.45 -25.87
N GLY A 242 2.83 8.63 -25.31
CA GLY A 242 2.62 9.37 -24.07
C GLY A 242 2.70 10.88 -24.23
N LEU A 243 2.86 11.41 -25.46
CA LEU A 243 2.86 12.83 -25.75
C LEU A 243 1.50 13.46 -25.48
N VAL A 244 1.52 14.68 -24.97
CA VAL A 244 0.29 15.40 -24.63
C VAL A 244 0.26 16.74 -25.36
N LYS A 245 -0.89 17.03 -25.98
CA LYS A 245 -1.24 18.33 -26.52
C LYS A 245 -2.31 18.97 -25.64
N THR A 246 -2.18 20.26 -25.35
CA THR A 246 -3.09 21.01 -24.47
C THR A 246 -3.68 22.19 -25.18
N GLY A 247 -4.93 22.56 -24.79
CA GLY A 247 -5.60 23.77 -25.26
C GLY A 247 -6.33 24.48 -24.12
N HIS A 248 -6.20 25.81 -24.07
CA HIS A 248 -6.79 26.62 -23.00
C HIS A 248 -8.04 27.39 -23.51
N TYR A 249 -9.14 27.14 -22.83
CA TYR A 249 -10.42 27.72 -23.17
C TYR A 249 -11.12 28.35 -21.96
N ASN A 250 -12.09 29.23 -22.24
CA ASN A 250 -12.92 29.81 -21.18
C ASN A 250 -14.12 28.92 -20.82
N HIS A 251 -14.57 28.11 -21.76
CA HIS A 251 -15.74 27.24 -21.62
C HIS A 251 -15.45 25.84 -22.16
N ARG A 252 -16.30 24.87 -21.77
CA ARG A 252 -16.29 23.49 -22.30
C ARG A 252 -17.52 23.22 -23.20
N LYS A 253 -17.75 24.06 -24.20
CA LYS A 253 -18.86 23.87 -25.14
C LYS A 253 -18.41 23.09 -26.37
N ARG A 254 -19.36 22.65 -27.18
CA ARG A 254 -19.09 21.94 -28.44
C ARG A 254 -18.13 22.69 -29.36
N ARG A 255 -18.23 24.01 -29.41
CA ARG A 255 -17.37 24.85 -30.26
C ARG A 255 -15.90 24.73 -29.83
N GLU A 256 -15.62 24.91 -28.55
CA GLU A 256 -14.25 24.82 -28.01
C GLU A 256 -13.69 23.42 -28.17
N PHE A 257 -14.53 22.38 -27.98
CA PHE A 257 -14.13 21.00 -28.23
C PHE A 257 -13.73 20.77 -29.70
N LEU A 258 -14.54 21.25 -30.65
CA LEU A 258 -14.23 21.08 -32.07
C LEU A 258 -13.04 21.94 -32.54
N ASP A 259 -12.84 23.10 -31.94
CA ASP A 259 -11.67 23.94 -32.18
C ASP A 259 -10.39 23.21 -31.71
N PHE A 260 -10.43 22.64 -30.50
CA PHE A 260 -9.34 21.82 -30.01
C PHE A 260 -9.10 20.55 -30.85
N MET A 261 -10.17 19.89 -31.29
CA MET A 261 -10.07 18.74 -32.20
C MET A 261 -9.38 19.08 -33.51
N ASN A 262 -9.76 20.21 -34.14
CA ASN A 262 -9.11 20.67 -35.36
C ASN A 262 -7.62 20.92 -35.16
N ASP A 263 -7.25 21.51 -34.03
CA ASP A 263 -5.84 21.71 -33.69
C ASP A 263 -5.10 20.38 -33.47
N VAL A 264 -5.73 19.39 -32.81
CA VAL A 264 -5.14 18.08 -32.57
C VAL A 264 -4.91 17.31 -33.87
N ILE A 265 -5.94 17.20 -34.73
CA ILE A 265 -5.87 16.36 -35.93
C ILE A 265 -4.92 16.92 -37.01
N ASN A 266 -4.69 18.25 -37.04
CA ASN A 266 -3.71 18.84 -37.93
C ASN A 266 -2.27 18.33 -37.79
N GLY A 267 -1.98 17.56 -36.76
CA GLY A 267 -0.67 16.93 -36.56
C GLY A 267 -0.53 15.53 -37.17
N TYR A 268 -1.60 14.98 -37.78
CA TYR A 268 -1.65 13.57 -38.20
C TYR A 268 -2.16 13.40 -39.64
N ASP A 269 -1.38 13.91 -40.58
CA ASP A 269 -1.69 13.71 -41.99
C ASP A 269 -1.62 12.24 -42.40
N ASP A 270 -2.57 11.80 -43.25
CA ASP A 270 -2.65 10.46 -43.83
C ASP A 270 -2.74 9.28 -42.80
N LYS A 271 -3.24 9.56 -41.58
CA LYS A 271 -3.45 8.53 -40.58
C LYS A 271 -4.92 8.40 -40.19
N GLU A 272 -5.34 7.19 -39.86
CA GLU A 272 -6.61 6.96 -39.17
C GLU A 272 -6.49 7.38 -37.72
N ILE A 273 -7.41 8.18 -37.22
CA ILE A 273 -7.37 8.77 -35.88
C ILE A 273 -8.50 8.20 -35.01
N TYR A 274 -8.14 7.40 -34.03
CA TYR A 274 -9.07 6.78 -33.10
C TYR A 274 -9.09 7.58 -31.80
N VAL A 275 -10.19 8.24 -31.51
CA VAL A 275 -10.32 9.17 -30.37
C VAL A 275 -11.19 8.55 -29.29
N ILE A 276 -10.61 8.33 -28.12
CA ILE A 276 -11.31 7.85 -26.94
C ILE A 276 -11.78 9.06 -26.13
N LEU A 277 -13.06 9.11 -25.85
CA LEU A 277 -13.78 10.21 -25.21
C LEU A 277 -14.67 9.70 -24.08
N ASP A 278 -14.95 10.55 -23.12
CA ASP A 278 -16.03 10.28 -22.19
C ASP A 278 -17.41 10.44 -22.84
N ASN A 279 -18.46 9.99 -22.16
CA ASN A 279 -19.83 10.00 -22.72
C ASN A 279 -20.53 11.38 -22.55
N LEU A 280 -19.76 12.47 -22.48
CA LEU A 280 -20.31 13.81 -22.31
C LEU A 280 -21.06 14.27 -23.55
N ASN A 281 -22.18 15.01 -23.35
CA ASN A 281 -23.03 15.46 -24.44
C ASN A 281 -22.34 16.44 -25.41
N THR A 282 -21.30 17.14 -24.98
CA THR A 282 -20.47 18.02 -25.82
C THR A 282 -19.62 17.25 -26.83
N HIS A 283 -19.29 15.98 -26.57
CA HIS A 283 -18.49 15.15 -27.44
C HIS A 283 -19.32 14.44 -28.52
N LYS A 284 -20.63 14.28 -28.31
CA LYS A 284 -21.49 13.55 -29.22
C LYS A 284 -21.71 14.33 -30.53
N PRO A 285 -21.82 13.64 -31.68
CA PRO A 285 -22.13 14.25 -32.96
C PRO A 285 -23.43 15.06 -32.89
N LYS A 286 -23.43 16.23 -33.51
CA LYS A 286 -24.58 17.13 -33.63
C LYS A 286 -24.77 17.59 -35.08
N HIS A 287 -25.61 18.58 -35.26
CA HIS A 287 -25.89 19.16 -36.59
C HIS A 287 -24.69 19.84 -37.28
N ASP A 288 -23.54 19.96 -36.57
CA ASP A 288 -22.31 20.55 -37.12
C ASP A 288 -21.68 19.69 -38.23
N ARG A 289 -22.02 18.41 -38.32
CA ARG A 289 -21.51 17.45 -39.32
C ARG A 289 -19.99 17.33 -39.33
N TRP A 290 -19.32 17.61 -38.21
CA TRP A 290 -17.87 17.65 -38.15
C TRP A 290 -17.25 16.27 -38.49
N LEU A 291 -17.72 15.17 -37.88
CA LEU A 291 -17.25 13.81 -38.18
C LEU A 291 -17.52 13.40 -39.66
N GLN A 292 -18.58 13.88 -40.25
CA GLN A 292 -18.85 13.58 -41.67
C GLN A 292 -17.83 14.21 -42.62
N ARG A 293 -17.17 15.30 -42.20
CA ARG A 293 -16.12 16.00 -42.96
C ARG A 293 -14.73 15.43 -42.66
N HIS A 294 -14.53 14.75 -41.50
CA HIS A 294 -13.28 14.12 -41.12
C HIS A 294 -13.49 12.61 -41.05
N LYS A 295 -13.44 11.95 -42.21
CA LYS A 295 -13.79 10.54 -42.39
C LYS A 295 -12.73 9.60 -41.77
N ASP A 296 -11.55 10.10 -41.62
CA ASP A 296 -10.37 9.50 -40.98
C ASP A 296 -10.42 9.53 -39.44
N VAL A 297 -11.42 10.23 -38.86
CA VAL A 297 -11.58 10.36 -37.38
C VAL A 297 -12.71 9.48 -36.85
N HIS A 298 -12.40 8.60 -35.89
CA HIS A 298 -13.34 7.66 -35.29
C HIS A 298 -13.47 7.91 -33.79
N PHE A 299 -14.68 8.16 -33.29
CA PHE A 299 -14.94 8.40 -31.88
C PHE A 299 -15.35 7.12 -31.15
N PHE A 300 -14.68 6.83 -30.03
CA PHE A 300 -14.95 5.73 -29.12
C PHE A 300 -15.34 6.30 -27.75
N TYR A 301 -16.57 6.05 -27.33
CA TYR A 301 -17.06 6.57 -26.06
C TYR A 301 -16.88 5.57 -24.94
N THR A 302 -16.33 6.04 -23.80
CA THR A 302 -16.27 5.21 -22.60
C THR A 302 -17.67 4.84 -22.11
N PRO A 303 -17.87 3.65 -21.52
CA PRO A 303 -19.14 3.33 -20.88
C PRO A 303 -19.49 4.35 -19.80
N THR A 304 -20.78 4.52 -19.54
CA THR A 304 -21.26 5.40 -18.46
C THR A 304 -20.60 5.01 -17.13
N HIS A 305 -20.12 5.99 -16.39
CA HIS A 305 -19.39 5.80 -15.13
C HIS A 305 -18.04 5.03 -15.24
N ALA A 306 -17.43 5.01 -16.41
CA ALA A 306 -16.15 4.35 -16.66
C ALA A 306 -15.08 5.31 -17.20
N SER A 307 -15.05 6.57 -16.74
CA SER A 307 -14.04 7.57 -17.13
C SER A 307 -12.60 7.10 -16.86
N TRP A 308 -12.39 6.18 -15.91
CA TRP A 308 -11.09 5.56 -15.65
C TRP A 308 -10.50 4.78 -16.86
N LEU A 309 -11.32 4.46 -17.85
CA LEU A 309 -10.84 3.90 -19.13
C LEU A 309 -10.21 4.98 -20.03
N ASN A 310 -10.43 6.27 -19.77
CA ASN A 310 -9.83 7.37 -20.50
C ASN A 310 -8.45 7.70 -19.91
N GLN A 311 -7.36 7.33 -20.59
CA GLN A 311 -6.00 7.43 -20.03
C GLN A 311 -5.55 8.87 -19.76
N VAL A 312 -6.09 9.86 -20.43
CA VAL A 312 -5.75 11.28 -20.19
C VAL A 312 -6.08 11.72 -18.75
N GLU A 313 -7.02 11.04 -18.08
CA GLU A 313 -7.32 11.28 -16.65
C GLU A 313 -6.13 10.99 -15.74
N ILE A 314 -5.28 10.02 -16.12
CA ILE A 314 -4.02 9.74 -15.43
C ILE A 314 -3.10 10.95 -15.52
N TRP A 315 -2.96 11.52 -16.73
CA TRP A 315 -2.15 12.70 -16.95
C TRP A 315 -2.69 13.91 -16.17
N PHE A 316 -4.00 14.15 -16.17
CA PHE A 316 -4.61 15.20 -15.33
C PHE A 316 -4.28 15.04 -13.85
N SER A 317 -4.23 13.80 -13.36
CA SER A 317 -3.86 13.52 -11.99
C SER A 317 -2.38 13.80 -11.71
N ILE A 318 -1.50 13.57 -12.68
CA ILE A 318 -0.07 13.88 -12.59
C ILE A 318 0.12 15.41 -12.64
N LEU A 319 -0.47 16.09 -13.61
CA LEU A 319 -0.47 17.55 -13.72
C LEU A 319 -0.90 18.23 -12.41
N TRP A 320 -2.03 17.79 -11.85
CA TRP A 320 -2.52 18.33 -10.59
C TRP A 320 -1.49 18.17 -9.45
N ARG A 321 -0.94 16.99 -9.28
CA ARG A 321 0.01 16.71 -8.19
C ARG A 321 1.32 17.45 -8.33
N GLN A 322 1.83 17.57 -9.54
CA GLN A 322 3.20 18.07 -9.79
C GLN A 322 3.23 19.57 -10.10
N ALA A 323 2.24 20.10 -10.81
CA ALA A 323 2.28 21.47 -11.30
C ALA A 323 1.31 22.43 -10.61
N LEU A 324 0.14 21.94 -10.14
CA LEU A 324 -0.92 22.84 -9.67
C LEU A 324 -1.15 22.76 -8.15
N ARG A 325 -1.05 21.57 -7.57
CA ARG A 325 -1.35 21.36 -6.15
C ARG A 325 -0.43 22.17 -5.24
N GLY A 326 -1.05 22.99 -4.36
CA GLY A 326 -0.31 23.74 -3.34
C GLY A 326 0.45 24.96 -3.91
N ARG A 327 0.23 25.34 -5.15
CA ARG A 327 0.73 26.63 -5.72
C ARG A 327 -0.30 27.75 -5.48
N SER A 328 0.20 28.98 -5.50
CA SER A 328 -0.58 30.21 -5.43
C SER A 328 -0.52 30.90 -6.78
N PHE A 329 -1.68 31.32 -7.29
CA PHE A 329 -1.82 31.95 -8.60
C PHE A 329 -2.61 33.25 -8.47
N THR A 330 -2.05 34.34 -8.97
CA THR A 330 -2.69 35.68 -8.97
C THR A 330 -3.47 35.98 -10.24
N SER A 331 -3.46 35.07 -11.23
CA SER A 331 -4.28 35.14 -12.43
C SER A 331 -4.47 33.74 -13.05
N TYR A 332 -5.55 33.55 -13.82
CA TYR A 332 -5.74 32.32 -14.60
C TYR A 332 -4.67 32.16 -15.70
N PHE A 333 -4.06 33.25 -16.14
CA PHE A 333 -2.95 33.23 -17.10
C PHE A 333 -1.72 32.51 -16.53
N GLN A 334 -1.40 32.75 -15.26
CA GLN A 334 -0.30 32.02 -14.58
C GLN A 334 -0.56 30.52 -14.49
N ILE A 335 -1.84 30.10 -14.37
CA ILE A 335 -2.19 28.67 -14.42
C ILE A 335 -1.89 28.10 -15.80
N ARG A 336 -2.31 28.80 -16.87
CA ARG A 336 -2.03 28.40 -18.25
C ARG A 336 -0.54 28.23 -18.48
N GLN A 337 0.26 29.22 -18.14
CA GLN A 337 1.72 29.15 -18.23
C GLN A 337 2.31 27.99 -17.44
N ALA A 338 1.80 27.71 -16.24
CA ALA A 338 2.26 26.59 -15.43
C ALA A 338 1.91 25.23 -16.04
N ILE A 339 0.76 25.12 -16.71
CA ILE A 339 0.32 23.92 -17.44
C ILE A 339 1.19 23.73 -18.68
N ASP A 340 1.41 24.78 -19.47
CA ASP A 340 2.20 24.73 -20.70
C ASP A 340 3.64 24.30 -20.40
N ALA A 341 4.28 24.96 -19.43
CA ALA A 341 5.65 24.60 -18.98
C ALA A 341 5.73 23.15 -18.47
N PHE A 342 4.68 22.69 -17.75
CA PHE A 342 4.64 21.29 -17.31
C PHE A 342 4.48 20.33 -18.50
N THR A 343 3.64 20.68 -19.48
CA THR A 343 3.41 19.87 -20.68
C THR A 343 4.69 19.73 -21.51
N GLU A 344 5.45 20.81 -21.67
CA GLU A 344 6.76 20.79 -22.33
C GLU A 344 7.74 19.79 -21.64
N VAL A 345 7.92 19.92 -20.32
CA VAL A 345 8.80 19.03 -19.55
C VAL A 345 8.29 17.58 -19.57
N HIS A 346 6.96 17.37 -19.53
CA HIS A 346 6.37 16.05 -19.65
C HIS A 346 6.69 15.42 -21.01
N ASN A 347 6.54 16.18 -22.07
CA ASN A 347 6.74 15.71 -23.45
C ASN A 347 8.21 15.40 -23.76
N GLU A 348 9.17 16.06 -23.13
CA GLU A 348 10.61 15.70 -23.24
C GLU A 348 10.89 14.28 -22.73
N ASN A 349 10.11 13.79 -21.78
CA ASN A 349 10.27 12.49 -21.14
C ASN A 349 9.02 11.62 -21.30
N ALA A 350 8.23 11.86 -22.34
CA ALA A 350 6.98 11.15 -22.55
C ALA A 350 7.22 9.66 -22.76
N ALA A 351 6.38 8.85 -22.15
CA ALA A 351 6.35 7.41 -22.31
C ALA A 351 4.91 6.91 -22.21
N PRO A 352 4.55 5.83 -22.92
CA PRO A 352 3.23 5.24 -22.83
C PRO A 352 2.87 4.85 -21.40
N PHE A 353 1.59 5.00 -21.03
CA PHE A 353 1.10 4.48 -19.75
C PHE A 353 0.92 2.96 -19.82
N GLU A 354 1.66 2.24 -19.00
CA GLU A 354 1.52 0.80 -18.89
C GLU A 354 0.34 0.40 -18.00
N TRP A 355 -0.47 -0.54 -18.48
CA TRP A 355 -1.51 -1.18 -17.70
C TRP A 355 -0.89 -2.19 -16.74
N LYS A 356 -1.00 -1.93 -15.43
CA LYS A 356 -0.63 -2.93 -14.42
C LYS A 356 -1.88 -3.74 -14.08
N ALA A 357 -1.85 -5.04 -14.31
CA ALA A 357 -2.89 -5.94 -13.83
C ALA A 357 -2.96 -5.85 -12.31
N LYS A 358 -4.05 -5.30 -11.79
CA LYS A 358 -4.43 -5.45 -10.38
C LYS A 358 -5.50 -6.52 -10.34
N GLU A 359 -5.29 -7.53 -9.50
CA GLU A 359 -6.37 -8.44 -9.14
C GLU A 359 -7.49 -7.63 -8.48
N VAL A 360 -8.55 -7.40 -9.23
CA VAL A 360 -9.78 -6.83 -8.70
C VAL A 360 -10.57 -8.00 -8.13
N HIS A 361 -10.50 -8.21 -6.82
CA HIS A 361 -11.33 -9.20 -6.16
C HIS A 361 -12.80 -8.75 -6.19
N GLN A 362 -13.53 -9.19 -7.21
CA GLN A 362 -14.99 -9.00 -7.29
C GLN A 362 -15.76 -9.70 -6.14
N SER A 363 -15.10 -10.65 -5.46
CA SER A 363 -15.70 -11.50 -4.42
C SER A 363 -16.02 -10.78 -3.11
N THR A 364 -15.65 -9.52 -2.93
CA THR A 364 -15.85 -8.78 -1.67
C THR A 364 -16.98 -7.75 -1.70
N MET A 365 -17.65 -7.56 -2.83
CA MET A 365 -18.88 -6.76 -2.83
C MET A 365 -20.02 -7.56 -2.22
N LYS A 366 -20.35 -7.24 -0.97
CA LYS A 366 -21.49 -7.84 -0.28
C LYS A 366 -22.77 -7.55 -1.06
N ASP A 367 -23.67 -8.52 -1.13
CA ASP A 367 -24.94 -8.42 -1.87
C ASP A 367 -25.77 -7.18 -1.49
N LYS A 368 -25.66 -6.71 -0.25
CA LYS A 368 -26.34 -5.49 0.22
C LYS A 368 -25.97 -4.20 -0.54
N TYR A 369 -24.86 -4.18 -1.29
CA TYR A 369 -24.44 -3.01 -2.09
C TYR A 369 -24.86 -3.13 -3.55
N LYS A 370 -25.34 -4.28 -4.01
CA LYS A 370 -25.84 -4.46 -5.38
C LYS A 370 -27.04 -3.57 -5.68
N ASP A 371 -27.88 -3.29 -4.66
CA ASP A 371 -29.06 -2.42 -4.81
C ASP A 371 -28.75 -0.93 -4.84
N LEU A 372 -27.56 -0.52 -4.40
CA LEU A 372 -27.10 0.87 -4.49
C LEU A 372 -26.55 1.24 -5.90
N CYS A 373 -26.51 0.28 -6.80
CA CYS A 373 -25.98 0.42 -8.16
C CYS A 373 -27.07 0.46 -9.24
N LYS A 374 -28.33 0.64 -8.82
CA LYS A 374 -29.48 0.81 -9.74
C LYS A 374 -29.63 2.25 -10.19
#